data_113df003c213bc1a0a99be9058c91ccc
#
_entry.id   113df003c213bc1a0a99be9058c91ccc
#
_cell.length_a   1.000
_cell.length_b   1.000
_cell.length_c   1.000
_cell.angle_alpha   90.00
_cell.angle_beta   90.00
_cell.angle_gamma   90.00
#
_symmetry.space_group_name_H-M   'P 1'
#
loop_
_entity.id
_entity.type
_entity.pdbx_description
1 polymer ?
#
loop_
_entity_poly.entity_id
_entity_poly.type
_entity_poly.pdbx_seq_one_letter_code
_entity_poly.pdbx_strand_id
1 'polypeptide(L)'
;MELTRKDTKMIQGISVLAMVCLHLFDKSYTGLFQPLIFIKGIPLSFYFAQLADFCVFGFAFCSGYAHMMLFGQNNYYKKRLKSLLVLMINFWIVLIVFTITSVCIGQASFMPGSVWDFLGTAFLYDMHYNGAWWYLWAYALLVIISPLILKAIQRINCVVILIIGIIIYCTAFYVRFYIRTDNYLLVHFGPFGMTLFEYMLGCAAFKIKLFTKLFHVWARVPFVLRLIGSITIFLFLLLGRSLIAPNVFAAPISGFIIISLFVLIKKSKWIENMFLFFGKHSTNIWLTHMFFCSVLFTNFVYLAKYPIFIFLLTLLITITISILIKLIEKPLVNIICNGSKR
;
A
#
# COMPACT_ATOMS: atom_id res chain seq x y z
N MET A 1 -5.18 -6.94 23.53
CA MET A 1 -5.96 -5.89 22.80
C MET A 1 -5.79 -6.13 21.31
N GLU A 2 -6.88 -6.36 20.58
CA GLU A 2 -6.80 -6.56 19.12
C GLU A 2 -6.70 -5.21 18.39
N LEU A 3 -6.27 -5.24 17.12
CA LEU A 3 -6.21 -4.03 16.32
C LEU A 3 -7.60 -3.42 16.16
N THR A 4 -7.70 -2.15 16.47
CA THR A 4 -8.94 -1.38 16.28
C THR A 4 -9.02 -0.81 14.87
N ARG A 5 -10.19 -0.29 14.48
CA ARG A 5 -10.34 0.47 13.24
C ARG A 5 -9.41 1.69 13.20
N LYS A 6 -9.10 2.28 14.37
CA LYS A 6 -8.15 3.39 14.49
C LYS A 6 -6.73 2.93 14.15
N ASP A 7 -6.31 1.79 14.70
CA ASP A 7 -4.98 1.24 14.46
C ASP A 7 -4.78 0.89 12.98
N THR A 8 -5.72 0.17 12.38
CA THR A 8 -5.65 -0.15 10.94
C THR A 8 -5.61 1.11 10.08
N LYS A 9 -6.31 2.18 10.48
CA LYS A 9 -6.28 3.46 9.76
C LYS A 9 -4.94 4.17 9.90
N MET A 10 -4.29 4.12 11.07
CA MET A 10 -2.94 4.63 11.27
C MET A 10 -1.90 3.82 10.48
N ILE A 11 -2.05 2.48 10.42
CA ILE A 11 -1.18 1.63 9.59
C ILE A 11 -1.30 2.01 8.11
N GLN A 12 -2.50 2.26 7.60
CA GLN A 12 -2.68 2.79 6.24
C GLN A 12 -1.99 4.14 6.05
N GLY A 13 -1.95 4.97 7.09
CA GLY A 13 -1.27 6.27 7.08
C GLY A 13 0.25 6.12 6.95
N ILE A 14 0.89 5.28 7.76
CA ILE A 14 2.33 5.06 7.63
C ILE A 14 2.68 4.35 6.32
N SER A 15 1.83 3.40 5.87
CA SER A 15 2.04 2.68 4.60
C SER A 15 1.99 3.62 3.39
N VAL A 16 1.08 4.58 3.34
CA VAL A 16 1.03 5.52 2.22
C VAL A 16 2.19 6.50 2.22
N LEU A 17 2.67 6.93 3.38
CA LEU A 17 3.90 7.73 3.50
C LEU A 17 5.12 6.94 3.02
N ALA A 18 5.24 5.69 3.43
CA ALA A 18 6.29 4.79 2.95
C ALA A 18 6.23 4.62 1.43
N MET A 19 5.05 4.44 0.85
CA MET A 19 4.87 4.28 -0.60
C MET A 19 5.32 5.51 -1.40
N VAL A 20 5.00 6.72 -0.93
CA VAL A 20 5.49 7.95 -1.58
C VAL A 20 7.01 8.05 -1.48
N CYS A 21 7.59 7.72 -0.32
CA CYS A 21 9.05 7.67 -0.13
C CYS A 21 9.71 6.66 -1.07
N LEU A 22 9.16 5.45 -1.16
CA LEU A 22 9.61 4.39 -2.06
C LEU A 22 9.69 4.91 -3.50
N HIS A 23 8.58 5.36 -4.06
CA HIS A 23 8.52 5.73 -5.47
C HIS A 23 9.25 7.03 -5.84
N LEU A 24 9.54 7.89 -4.88
CA LEU A 24 10.41 9.04 -5.09
C LEU A 24 11.90 8.66 -5.17
N PHE A 25 12.36 7.72 -4.35
CA PHE A 25 13.79 7.52 -4.12
C PHE A 25 14.30 6.10 -4.40
N ASP A 26 13.45 5.17 -4.84
CA ASP A 26 13.82 3.79 -5.18
C ASP A 26 14.35 3.65 -6.63
N LYS A 27 15.17 4.59 -7.06
CA LYS A 27 15.80 4.57 -8.37
C LYS A 27 17.28 4.86 -8.26
N SER A 28 18.05 4.36 -9.23
CA SER A 28 19.45 4.75 -9.35
C SER A 28 19.57 6.28 -9.37
N TYR A 29 20.49 6.78 -8.57
CA TYR A 29 20.72 8.22 -8.47
C TYR A 29 21.30 8.77 -9.77
N THR A 30 20.60 9.71 -10.39
CA THR A 30 20.96 10.32 -11.68
C THR A 30 21.33 11.81 -11.56
N GLY A 31 21.46 12.34 -10.33
CA GLY A 31 21.69 13.77 -10.15
C GLY A 31 20.42 14.63 -10.18
N LEU A 32 19.24 14.02 -10.27
CA LEU A 32 17.94 14.74 -10.37
C LEU A 32 17.60 15.56 -9.12
N PHE A 33 18.23 15.25 -7.98
CA PHE A 33 18.06 15.97 -6.72
C PHE A 33 19.38 16.06 -5.95
N GLN A 34 19.44 16.80 -4.86
CA GLN A 34 20.63 17.03 -4.06
C GLN A 34 20.52 16.30 -2.71
N PRO A 35 21.06 15.09 -2.57
CA PRO A 35 21.11 14.39 -1.29
C PRO A 35 22.06 15.09 -0.32
N LEU A 36 21.69 15.17 0.95
CA LEU A 36 22.55 15.72 1.99
C LEU A 36 23.57 14.69 2.51
N ILE A 37 23.21 13.40 2.47
CA ILE A 37 24.01 12.32 3.04
C ILE A 37 24.12 11.20 2.02
N PHE A 38 25.38 10.73 1.82
CA PHE A 38 25.68 9.54 1.02
C PHE A 38 26.32 8.45 1.89
N ILE A 39 25.95 7.20 1.62
CA ILE A 39 26.59 6.01 2.19
C ILE A 39 27.11 5.18 1.03
N LYS A 40 28.42 4.99 0.94
CA LYS A 40 29.09 4.29 -0.18
C LYS A 40 28.65 4.81 -1.58
N GLY A 41 28.53 6.13 -1.72
CA GLY A 41 28.13 6.77 -2.99
C GLY A 41 26.63 6.70 -3.31
N ILE A 42 25.82 6.11 -2.46
CA ILE A 42 24.37 6.01 -2.62
C ILE A 42 23.67 6.96 -1.64
N PRO A 43 22.67 7.75 -2.09
CA PRO A 43 21.93 8.64 -1.21
C PRO A 43 21.25 7.90 -0.05
N LEU A 44 21.28 8.50 1.16
CA LEU A 44 20.56 7.93 2.31
C LEU A 44 19.06 7.76 2.05
N SER A 45 18.45 8.64 1.28
CA SER A 45 17.04 8.55 0.86
C SER A 45 16.71 7.26 0.13
N PHE A 46 17.67 6.69 -0.65
CA PHE A 46 17.50 5.40 -1.30
C PHE A 46 17.34 4.25 -0.29
N TYR A 47 18.14 4.24 0.78
CA TYR A 47 18.02 3.19 1.81
C TYR A 47 16.69 3.27 2.57
N PHE A 48 16.21 4.49 2.85
CA PHE A 48 14.87 4.67 3.38
C PHE A 48 13.78 4.20 2.42
N ALA A 49 13.94 4.47 1.12
CA ALA A 49 13.03 3.99 0.10
C ALA A 49 13.02 2.46 0.03
N GLN A 50 14.20 1.81 0.09
CA GLN A 50 14.29 0.35 0.12
C GLN A 50 13.60 -0.26 1.36
N LEU A 51 13.69 0.40 2.52
CA LEU A 51 12.95 -0.06 3.71
C LEU A 51 11.45 0.20 3.59
N ALA A 52 11.04 1.22 2.84
CA ALA A 52 9.66 1.62 2.66
C ALA A 52 8.85 0.68 1.74
N ASP A 53 9.46 -0.36 1.15
CA ASP A 53 8.82 -1.39 0.33
C ASP A 53 7.73 -2.19 1.09
N PHE A 54 7.71 -2.10 2.43
CA PHE A 54 6.64 -2.69 3.25
C PHE A 54 5.26 -2.06 3.04
N CYS A 55 5.14 -1.00 2.25
CA CYS A 55 3.90 -0.26 2.06
C CYS A 55 2.74 -1.15 1.58
N VAL A 56 2.98 -2.04 0.61
CA VAL A 56 1.97 -2.98 0.10
C VAL A 56 1.57 -3.97 1.19
N PHE A 57 2.55 -4.50 1.93
CA PHE A 57 2.30 -5.36 3.08
C PHE A 57 1.32 -4.70 4.07
N GLY A 58 1.52 -3.42 4.40
CA GLY A 58 0.65 -2.71 5.32
C GLY A 58 -0.81 -2.66 4.87
N PHE A 59 -1.07 -2.43 3.60
CA PHE A 59 -2.43 -2.42 3.05
C PHE A 59 -3.04 -3.84 2.98
N ALA A 60 -2.30 -4.82 2.47
CA ALA A 60 -2.77 -6.19 2.33
C ALA A 60 -3.00 -6.85 3.69
N PHE A 61 -2.08 -6.71 4.63
CA PHE A 61 -2.18 -7.22 5.99
C PHE A 61 -3.40 -6.64 6.72
N CYS A 62 -3.58 -5.31 6.71
CA CYS A 62 -4.74 -4.66 7.32
C CYS A 62 -6.05 -5.13 6.70
N SER A 63 -6.08 -5.36 5.39
CA SER A 63 -7.26 -5.88 4.69
C SER A 63 -7.58 -7.29 5.14
N GLY A 64 -6.60 -8.20 5.18
CA GLY A 64 -6.76 -9.57 5.67
C GLY A 64 -7.23 -9.61 7.12
N TYR A 65 -6.60 -8.83 7.99
CA TYR A 65 -6.96 -8.72 9.40
C TYR A 65 -8.41 -8.25 9.58
N ALA A 66 -8.79 -7.15 8.92
CA ALA A 66 -10.14 -6.59 9.01
C ALA A 66 -11.20 -7.51 8.38
N HIS A 67 -10.90 -8.15 7.26
CA HIS A 67 -11.81 -9.08 6.62
C HIS A 67 -12.07 -10.30 7.50
N MET A 68 -11.02 -10.87 8.12
CA MET A 68 -11.17 -12.01 9.04
C MET A 68 -11.96 -11.64 10.28
N MET A 69 -11.73 -10.44 10.83
CA MET A 69 -12.48 -9.91 11.98
C MET A 69 -13.97 -9.71 11.67
N LEU A 70 -14.30 -9.30 10.45
CA LEU A 70 -15.67 -9.00 10.04
C LEU A 70 -16.39 -10.21 9.42
N PHE A 71 -15.66 -11.29 9.12
CA PHE A 71 -16.21 -12.49 8.50
C PHE A 71 -17.20 -13.18 9.47
N GLY A 72 -18.34 -13.55 8.96
CA GLY A 72 -19.46 -14.08 9.77
C GLY A 72 -20.49 -13.03 10.21
N GLN A 73 -20.20 -11.73 10.06
CA GLN A 73 -21.23 -10.70 10.27
C GLN A 73 -22.26 -10.70 9.13
N ASN A 74 -23.51 -10.35 9.48
CA ASN A 74 -24.58 -10.23 8.51
C ASN A 74 -24.21 -9.30 7.35
N ASN A 75 -24.44 -9.77 6.13
CA ASN A 75 -24.16 -9.03 4.90
C ASN A 75 -22.68 -8.68 4.69
N TYR A 76 -21.74 -9.45 5.25
CA TYR A 76 -20.30 -9.22 5.09
C TYR A 76 -19.91 -9.01 3.63
N TYR A 77 -20.23 -9.97 2.76
CA TYR A 77 -19.84 -9.93 1.35
C TYR A 77 -20.45 -8.74 0.60
N LYS A 78 -21.75 -8.48 0.79
CA LYS A 78 -22.42 -7.31 0.21
C LYS A 78 -21.75 -5.99 0.62
N LYS A 79 -21.36 -5.86 1.90
CA LYS A 79 -20.63 -4.69 2.39
C LYS A 79 -19.24 -4.56 1.75
N ARG A 80 -18.53 -5.68 1.50
CA ARG A 80 -17.21 -5.66 0.85
C ARG A 80 -17.31 -5.29 -0.62
N LEU A 81 -18.27 -5.85 -1.35
CA LEU A 81 -18.53 -5.46 -2.74
C LEU A 81 -18.92 -3.99 -2.87
N LYS A 82 -19.75 -3.48 -1.95
CA LYS A 82 -20.07 -2.04 -1.91
C LYS A 82 -18.82 -1.19 -1.68
N SER A 83 -17.93 -1.61 -0.79
CA SER A 83 -16.66 -0.89 -0.55
C SER A 83 -15.74 -0.94 -1.78
N LEU A 84 -15.71 -2.06 -2.50
CA LEU A 84 -14.99 -2.18 -3.76
C LEU A 84 -15.57 -1.26 -4.84
N LEU A 85 -16.89 -1.21 -4.97
CA LEU A 85 -17.55 -0.28 -5.90
C LEU A 85 -17.20 1.18 -5.61
N VAL A 86 -17.20 1.57 -4.33
CA VAL A 86 -16.77 2.94 -3.93
C VAL A 86 -15.31 3.19 -4.33
N LEU A 87 -14.43 2.21 -4.15
CA LEU A 87 -13.04 2.32 -4.58
C LEU A 87 -12.92 2.45 -6.10
N MET A 88 -13.71 1.69 -6.87
CA MET A 88 -13.76 1.78 -8.33
C MET A 88 -14.27 3.14 -8.81
N ILE A 89 -15.32 3.68 -8.20
CA ILE A 89 -15.82 5.04 -8.51
C ILE A 89 -14.70 6.06 -8.29
N ASN A 90 -14.00 5.97 -7.17
CA ASN A 90 -12.90 6.86 -6.87
C ASN A 90 -11.75 6.73 -7.90
N PHE A 91 -11.40 5.51 -8.27
CA PHE A 91 -10.42 5.22 -9.32
C PHE A 91 -10.83 5.83 -10.67
N TRP A 92 -12.07 5.67 -11.10
CA TRP A 92 -12.55 6.26 -12.36
C TRP A 92 -12.53 7.79 -12.34
N ILE A 93 -12.83 8.42 -11.21
CA ILE A 93 -12.69 9.89 -11.06
C ILE A 93 -11.22 10.28 -11.27
N VAL A 94 -10.28 9.59 -10.63
CA VAL A 94 -8.84 9.83 -10.79
C VAL A 94 -8.42 9.63 -12.24
N LEU A 95 -8.83 8.53 -12.87
CA LEU A 95 -8.54 8.22 -14.27
C LEU A 95 -9.01 9.35 -15.19
N ILE A 96 -10.25 9.80 -15.07
CA ILE A 96 -10.81 10.88 -15.88
C ILE A 96 -10.07 12.21 -15.64
N VAL A 97 -9.85 12.58 -14.38
CA VAL A 97 -9.17 13.85 -14.02
C VAL A 97 -7.75 13.87 -14.63
N PHE A 98 -6.98 12.80 -14.48
CA PHE A 98 -5.61 12.78 -15.02
C PHE A 98 -5.57 12.60 -16.54
N THR A 99 -6.57 11.96 -17.15
CA THR A 99 -6.72 11.95 -18.63
C THR A 99 -6.95 13.38 -19.15
N ILE A 100 -7.89 14.12 -18.58
CA ILE A 100 -8.13 15.52 -18.96
C ILE A 100 -6.86 16.35 -18.75
N THR A 101 -6.19 16.19 -17.59
CA THR A 101 -4.94 16.90 -17.29
C THR A 101 -3.86 16.57 -18.32
N SER A 102 -3.67 15.30 -18.68
CA SER A 102 -2.69 14.86 -19.68
C SER A 102 -2.94 15.49 -21.06
N VAL A 103 -4.20 15.53 -21.50
CA VAL A 103 -4.58 16.21 -22.74
C VAL A 103 -4.27 17.70 -22.67
N CYS A 104 -4.62 18.38 -21.57
CA CYS A 104 -4.40 19.82 -21.38
C CYS A 104 -2.91 20.21 -21.41
N ILE A 105 -2.01 19.32 -20.96
CA ILE A 105 -0.55 19.54 -20.98
C ILE A 105 0.13 19.01 -22.25
N GLY A 106 -0.64 18.61 -23.26
CA GLY A 106 -0.11 18.12 -24.55
C GLY A 106 0.42 16.68 -24.53
N GLN A 107 0.07 15.87 -23.54
CA GLN A 107 0.48 14.47 -23.39
C GLN A 107 -0.64 13.47 -23.78
N ALA A 108 -1.52 13.86 -24.71
CA ALA A 108 -2.65 13.05 -25.14
C ALA A 108 -2.25 11.69 -25.75
N SER A 109 -1.08 11.63 -26.39
CA SER A 109 -0.52 10.38 -26.94
C SER A 109 -0.15 9.35 -25.87
N PHE A 110 0.19 9.80 -24.67
CA PHE A 110 0.42 8.92 -23.52
C PHE A 110 -0.89 8.55 -22.81
N MET A 111 -1.73 9.56 -22.50
CA MET A 111 -2.99 9.36 -21.79
C MET A 111 -4.03 10.36 -22.32
N PRO A 112 -5.13 9.89 -22.97
CA PRO A 112 -5.61 8.52 -23.01
C PRO A 112 -4.89 7.60 -24.02
N GLY A 113 -4.03 8.09 -24.91
CA GLY A 113 -3.52 7.29 -26.02
C GLY A 113 -4.64 6.87 -26.96
N SER A 114 -4.96 5.59 -27.03
CA SER A 114 -6.14 5.09 -27.74
C SER A 114 -7.36 4.91 -26.82
N VAL A 115 -8.56 4.78 -27.42
CA VAL A 115 -9.79 4.44 -26.69
C VAL A 115 -9.65 3.07 -26.02
N TRP A 116 -8.95 2.14 -26.64
CA TRP A 116 -8.73 0.80 -26.10
C TRP A 116 -7.82 0.81 -24.86
N ASP A 117 -6.78 1.66 -24.85
CA ASP A 117 -5.90 1.84 -23.69
C ASP A 117 -6.68 2.41 -22.51
N PHE A 118 -7.54 3.42 -22.76
CA PHE A 118 -8.39 3.99 -21.74
C PHE A 118 -9.38 2.98 -21.17
N LEU A 119 -10.08 2.24 -22.03
CA LEU A 119 -11.05 1.21 -21.61
C LEU A 119 -10.33 0.04 -20.90
N GLY A 120 -9.20 -0.40 -21.43
CA GLY A 120 -8.37 -1.43 -20.79
C GLY A 120 -8.00 -1.05 -19.36
N THR A 121 -7.57 0.19 -19.13
CA THR A 121 -7.28 0.70 -17.79
C THR A 121 -8.56 0.84 -16.94
N ALA A 122 -9.64 1.39 -17.49
CA ALA A 122 -10.89 1.59 -16.75
C ALA A 122 -11.48 0.27 -16.21
N PHE A 123 -11.28 -0.84 -16.93
CA PHE A 123 -11.72 -2.18 -16.53
C PHE A 123 -10.61 -3.04 -15.90
N LEU A 124 -9.48 -2.43 -15.54
CA LEU A 124 -8.36 -3.06 -14.86
C LEU A 124 -7.65 -4.16 -15.68
N TYR A 125 -7.80 -4.16 -17.00
CA TYR A 125 -7.12 -5.10 -17.88
C TYR A 125 -5.67 -4.68 -18.12
N ASP A 126 -5.43 -3.37 -18.29
CA ASP A 126 -4.12 -2.78 -18.48
C ASP A 126 -3.92 -1.57 -17.55
N MET A 127 -2.70 -1.38 -17.02
CA MET A 127 -2.41 -0.36 -16.02
C MET A 127 -1.17 0.45 -16.35
N HIS A 128 -0.84 0.60 -17.63
CA HIS A 128 0.40 1.25 -18.07
C HIS A 128 0.47 2.75 -17.72
N TYR A 129 -0.66 3.46 -17.52
CA TYR A 129 -0.62 4.88 -17.15
C TYR A 129 -0.03 5.14 -15.77
N ASN A 130 -0.14 4.18 -14.86
CA ASN A 130 0.32 4.34 -13.49
C ASN A 130 0.75 3.00 -12.89
N GLY A 131 2.05 2.82 -12.75
CA GLY A 131 2.64 1.56 -12.30
C GLY A 131 2.22 1.11 -10.89
N ALA A 132 1.61 1.98 -10.06
CA ALA A 132 1.12 1.58 -8.75
C ALA A 132 -0.31 1.01 -8.76
N TRP A 133 -1.03 1.09 -9.88
CA TRP A 133 -2.42 0.63 -9.99
C TRP A 133 -2.55 -0.89 -10.08
N TRP A 134 -1.46 -1.63 -10.31
CA TRP A 134 -1.47 -3.09 -10.27
C TRP A 134 -2.09 -3.64 -8.97
N TYR A 135 -1.91 -2.92 -7.85
CA TYR A 135 -2.47 -3.33 -6.57
C TYR A 135 -4.01 -3.24 -6.55
N LEU A 136 -4.63 -2.34 -7.33
CA LEU A 136 -6.08 -2.24 -7.43
C LEU A 136 -6.70 -3.52 -8.00
N TRP A 137 -6.10 -4.06 -9.08
CA TRP A 137 -6.52 -5.33 -9.66
C TRP A 137 -6.39 -6.47 -8.66
N ALA A 138 -5.22 -6.60 -8.02
CA ALA A 138 -4.96 -7.64 -7.03
C ALA A 138 -5.94 -7.54 -5.84
N TYR A 139 -6.18 -6.32 -5.35
CA TYR A 139 -7.12 -6.07 -4.26
C TYR A 139 -8.57 -6.36 -4.65
N ALA A 140 -9.00 -5.96 -5.84
CA ALA A 140 -10.35 -6.27 -6.33
C ALA A 140 -10.59 -7.78 -6.38
N LEU A 141 -9.65 -8.53 -6.92
CA LEU A 141 -9.73 -9.99 -6.95
C LEU A 141 -9.76 -10.58 -5.54
N LEU A 142 -8.90 -10.10 -4.62
CA LEU A 142 -8.92 -10.52 -3.20
C LEU A 142 -10.29 -10.28 -2.56
N VAL A 143 -10.93 -9.14 -2.78
CA VAL A 143 -12.27 -8.86 -2.25
C VAL A 143 -13.30 -9.83 -2.80
N ILE A 144 -13.27 -10.11 -4.11
CA ILE A 144 -14.21 -11.00 -4.78
C ILE A 144 -14.10 -12.42 -4.24
N ILE A 145 -12.87 -12.95 -4.09
CA ILE A 145 -12.64 -14.32 -3.63
C ILE A 145 -12.51 -14.45 -2.12
N SER A 146 -12.55 -13.33 -1.37
CA SER A 146 -12.35 -13.31 0.08
C SER A 146 -13.24 -14.31 0.86
N PRO A 147 -14.53 -14.52 0.53
CA PRO A 147 -15.35 -15.49 1.28
C PRO A 147 -14.78 -16.92 1.24
N LEU A 148 -14.23 -17.33 0.09
CA LEU A 148 -13.61 -18.64 -0.07
C LEU A 148 -12.31 -18.75 0.74
N ILE A 149 -11.44 -17.75 0.63
CA ILE A 149 -10.18 -17.68 1.37
C ILE A 149 -10.44 -17.70 2.87
N LEU A 150 -11.35 -16.86 3.35
CA LEU A 150 -11.62 -16.73 4.78
C LEU A 150 -12.24 -18.01 5.36
N LYS A 151 -13.16 -18.66 4.61
CA LYS A 151 -13.72 -19.94 5.00
C LYS A 151 -12.66 -21.04 5.10
N ALA A 152 -11.70 -21.07 4.16
CA ALA A 152 -10.58 -21.99 4.19
C ALA A 152 -9.68 -21.71 5.40
N ILE A 153 -9.29 -20.45 5.62
CA ILE A 153 -8.44 -20.04 6.73
C ILE A 153 -9.07 -20.36 8.10
N GLN A 154 -10.39 -20.24 8.24
CA GLN A 154 -11.07 -20.62 9.49
C GLN A 154 -10.88 -22.10 9.85
N ARG A 155 -10.86 -22.98 8.85
CA ARG A 155 -10.79 -24.43 9.03
C ARG A 155 -9.38 -24.97 9.15
N ILE A 156 -8.40 -24.34 8.51
CA ILE A 156 -7.02 -24.81 8.40
C ILE A 156 -6.19 -24.33 9.60
N ASN A 157 -5.25 -25.15 10.09
CA ASN A 157 -4.30 -24.75 11.12
C ASN A 157 -3.41 -23.59 10.64
N CYS A 158 -3.07 -22.67 11.56
CA CYS A 158 -2.26 -21.49 11.19
C CYS A 158 -0.87 -21.82 10.67
N VAL A 159 -0.25 -22.90 11.11
CA VAL A 159 1.05 -23.35 10.59
C VAL A 159 0.92 -23.77 9.13
N VAL A 160 -0.13 -24.52 8.80
CA VAL A 160 -0.42 -24.93 7.42
C VAL A 160 -0.73 -23.72 6.53
N ILE A 161 -1.48 -22.73 7.05
CA ILE A 161 -1.76 -21.45 6.34
C ILE A 161 -0.43 -20.75 6.01
N LEU A 162 0.50 -20.67 6.97
CA LEU A 162 1.80 -20.05 6.75
C LEU A 162 2.64 -20.81 5.71
N ILE A 163 2.68 -22.14 5.77
CA ILE A 163 3.41 -22.97 4.79
C ILE A 163 2.85 -22.74 3.38
N ILE A 164 1.53 -22.85 3.20
CA ILE A 164 0.87 -22.62 1.91
C ILE A 164 1.15 -21.18 1.43
N GLY A 165 1.03 -20.20 2.31
CA GLY A 165 1.29 -18.81 2.00
C GLY A 165 2.72 -18.55 1.55
N ILE A 166 3.72 -19.15 2.22
CA ILE A 166 5.14 -19.06 1.83
C ILE A 166 5.37 -19.70 0.46
N ILE A 167 4.78 -20.85 0.19
CA ILE A 167 4.89 -21.52 -1.12
C ILE A 167 4.30 -20.61 -2.22
N ILE A 168 3.10 -20.07 -1.99
CA ILE A 168 2.48 -19.12 -2.93
C ILE A 168 3.36 -17.91 -3.15
N TYR A 169 3.91 -17.32 -2.08
CA TYR A 169 4.77 -16.13 -2.14
C TYR A 169 6.05 -16.39 -2.94
N CYS A 170 6.77 -17.47 -2.63
CA CYS A 170 8.00 -17.83 -3.31
C CYS A 170 7.77 -18.13 -4.80
N THR A 171 6.69 -18.86 -5.13
CA THR A 171 6.31 -19.13 -6.52
C THR A 171 5.92 -17.84 -7.25
N ALA A 172 5.12 -16.99 -6.64
CA ALA A 172 4.69 -15.72 -7.20
C ALA A 172 5.87 -14.76 -7.42
N PHE A 173 6.80 -14.70 -6.44
CA PHE A 173 8.03 -13.92 -6.56
C PHE A 173 8.89 -14.44 -7.71
N TYR A 174 9.08 -15.75 -7.81
CA TYR A 174 9.85 -16.35 -8.90
C TYR A 174 9.24 -16.06 -10.26
N VAL A 175 7.92 -16.22 -10.41
CA VAL A 175 7.20 -15.87 -11.65
C VAL A 175 7.37 -14.40 -11.99
N ARG A 176 7.23 -13.50 -11.02
CA ARG A 176 7.29 -12.06 -11.25
C ARG A 176 8.66 -11.55 -11.69
N PHE A 177 9.73 -12.07 -11.13
CA PHE A 177 11.07 -11.50 -11.28
C PHE A 177 12.02 -12.33 -12.16
N TYR A 178 11.72 -13.60 -12.37
CA TYR A 178 12.61 -14.51 -13.11
C TYR A 178 11.98 -15.11 -14.36
N ILE A 179 10.64 -15.16 -14.46
CA ILE A 179 9.97 -15.62 -15.66
C ILE A 179 9.63 -14.44 -16.56
N ARG A 180 10.30 -14.34 -17.71
CA ARG A 180 9.93 -13.37 -18.75
C ARG A 180 8.83 -13.98 -19.61
N THR A 181 7.63 -13.39 -19.55
CA THR A 181 6.47 -13.90 -20.29
C THR A 181 5.46 -12.77 -20.53
N ASP A 182 4.79 -12.84 -21.69
CA ASP A 182 3.66 -11.98 -22.02
C ASP A 182 2.31 -12.65 -21.70
N ASN A 183 2.34 -13.83 -21.09
CA ASN A 183 1.12 -14.53 -20.68
C ASN A 183 0.42 -13.73 -19.58
N TYR A 184 -0.76 -13.21 -19.88
CA TYR A 184 -1.55 -12.37 -18.98
C TYR A 184 -1.73 -12.98 -17.59
N LEU A 185 -2.04 -14.27 -17.49
CA LEU A 185 -2.27 -14.94 -16.21
C LEU A 185 -0.98 -15.00 -15.36
N LEU A 186 0.17 -15.27 -15.97
CA LEU A 186 1.45 -15.33 -15.26
C LEU A 186 1.92 -13.95 -14.83
N VAL A 187 1.77 -12.93 -15.68
CA VAL A 187 2.11 -11.53 -15.35
C VAL A 187 1.32 -11.04 -14.14
N HIS A 188 0.04 -11.39 -14.05
CA HIS A 188 -0.83 -10.98 -12.95
C HIS A 188 -0.72 -11.89 -11.72
N PHE A 189 -0.35 -13.16 -11.90
CA PHE A 189 -0.18 -14.11 -10.78
C PHE A 189 0.91 -13.65 -9.81
N GLY A 190 2.04 -13.13 -10.31
CA GLY A 190 3.15 -12.69 -9.47
C GLY A 190 2.71 -11.65 -8.42
N PRO A 191 2.24 -10.46 -8.83
CA PRO A 191 1.75 -9.44 -7.91
C PRO A 191 0.60 -9.92 -7.02
N PHE A 192 -0.34 -10.69 -7.57
CA PHE A 192 -1.47 -11.23 -6.83
C PHE A 192 -1.05 -12.22 -5.74
N GLY A 193 -0.22 -13.22 -6.09
CA GLY A 193 0.20 -14.25 -5.14
C GLY A 193 1.03 -13.69 -3.98
N MET A 194 1.88 -12.69 -4.26
CA MET A 194 2.61 -11.96 -3.21
C MET A 194 1.63 -11.24 -2.26
N THR A 195 0.68 -10.49 -2.81
CA THR A 195 -0.34 -9.78 -2.03
C THR A 195 -1.27 -10.73 -1.26
N LEU A 196 -1.60 -11.88 -1.85
CA LEU A 196 -2.41 -12.92 -1.20
C LEU A 196 -1.72 -13.45 0.06
N PHE A 197 -0.41 -13.71 0.02
CA PHE A 197 0.34 -14.12 1.21
C PHE A 197 0.28 -13.08 2.32
N GLU A 198 0.51 -11.82 1.99
CA GLU A 198 0.45 -10.71 2.95
C GLU A 198 -0.95 -10.56 3.57
N TYR A 199 -1.98 -10.74 2.76
CA TYR A 199 -3.38 -10.79 3.21
C TYR A 199 -3.63 -11.98 4.15
N MET A 200 -3.12 -13.19 3.80
CA MET A 200 -3.25 -14.39 4.63
C MET A 200 -2.53 -14.22 5.98
N LEU A 201 -1.39 -13.52 6.02
CA LEU A 201 -0.71 -13.17 7.27
C LEU A 201 -1.60 -12.30 8.18
N GLY A 202 -2.30 -11.32 7.61
CA GLY A 202 -3.28 -10.52 8.33
C GLY A 202 -4.43 -11.35 8.93
N CYS A 203 -4.98 -12.26 8.13
CA CYS A 203 -6.03 -13.19 8.59
C CYS A 203 -5.54 -14.10 9.71
N ALA A 204 -4.35 -14.68 9.56
CA ALA A 204 -3.73 -15.56 10.56
C ALA A 204 -3.46 -14.78 11.86
N ALA A 205 -2.95 -13.56 11.79
CA ALA A 205 -2.69 -12.71 12.94
C ALA A 205 -3.95 -12.45 13.77
N PHE A 206 -5.09 -12.18 13.11
CA PHE A 206 -6.38 -12.08 13.81
C PHE A 206 -6.79 -13.41 14.44
N LYS A 207 -6.71 -14.52 13.70
CA LYS A 207 -7.14 -15.85 14.16
C LYS A 207 -6.42 -16.29 15.42
N ILE A 208 -5.11 -16.06 15.54
CA ILE A 208 -4.32 -16.44 16.72
C ILE A 208 -4.28 -15.37 17.82
N LYS A 209 -5.03 -14.29 17.66
CA LYS A 209 -5.02 -13.12 18.56
C LYS A 209 -3.60 -12.58 18.81
N LEU A 210 -2.85 -12.44 17.72
CA LEU A 210 -1.42 -12.13 17.77
C LEU A 210 -1.13 -10.84 18.54
N PHE A 211 -1.85 -9.76 18.23
CA PHE A 211 -1.59 -8.47 18.89
C PHE A 211 -1.92 -8.48 20.38
N THR A 212 -2.94 -9.22 20.79
CA THR A 212 -3.20 -9.42 22.24
C THR A 212 -2.00 -10.06 22.93
N LYS A 213 -1.42 -11.09 22.33
CA LYS A 213 -0.22 -11.77 22.88
C LYS A 213 1.00 -10.83 22.87
N LEU A 214 1.23 -10.13 21.77
CA LEU A 214 2.34 -9.18 21.67
C LEU A 214 2.22 -8.04 22.70
N PHE A 215 1.03 -7.48 22.90
CA PHE A 215 0.80 -6.45 23.91
C PHE A 215 1.09 -6.96 25.33
N HIS A 216 0.70 -8.20 25.67
CA HIS A 216 1.01 -8.78 26.97
C HIS A 216 2.52 -8.94 27.22
N VAL A 217 3.26 -9.40 26.22
CA VAL A 217 4.72 -9.52 26.32
C VAL A 217 5.36 -8.13 26.38
N TRP A 218 4.95 -7.22 25.49
CA TRP A 218 5.48 -5.86 25.40
C TRP A 218 5.24 -5.04 26.67
N ALA A 219 4.10 -5.21 27.33
CA ALA A 219 3.78 -4.50 28.57
C ALA A 219 4.72 -4.86 29.73
N ARG A 220 5.32 -6.04 29.72
CA ARG A 220 6.28 -6.50 30.75
C ARG A 220 7.68 -5.89 30.58
N VAL A 221 7.99 -5.35 29.38
CA VAL A 221 9.30 -4.74 29.11
C VAL A 221 9.29 -3.29 29.62
N PRO A 222 10.31 -2.83 30.36
CA PRO A 222 10.44 -1.42 30.79
C PRO A 222 10.40 -0.46 29.62
N PHE A 223 9.82 0.74 29.81
CA PHE A 223 9.62 1.71 28.74
C PHE A 223 10.91 2.07 27.97
N VAL A 224 12.00 2.28 28.72
CA VAL A 224 13.32 2.64 28.15
C VAL A 224 13.82 1.52 27.22
N LEU A 225 13.72 0.25 27.66
CA LEU A 225 14.13 -0.89 26.84
C LEU A 225 13.23 -1.06 25.61
N ARG A 226 11.94 -0.76 25.71
CA ARG A 226 11.02 -0.74 24.56
C ARG A 226 11.46 0.28 23.49
N LEU A 227 11.80 1.48 23.96
CA LEU A 227 12.24 2.56 23.06
C LEU A 227 13.57 2.23 22.39
N ILE A 228 14.58 1.87 23.18
CA ILE A 228 15.91 1.49 22.68
C ILE A 228 15.79 0.30 21.74
N GLY A 229 15.10 -0.76 22.14
CA GLY A 229 14.90 -1.95 21.32
C GLY A 229 14.20 -1.66 19.99
N SER A 230 13.18 -0.78 19.99
CA SER A 230 12.49 -0.38 18.75
C SER A 230 13.40 0.38 17.80
N ILE A 231 14.22 1.31 18.33
CA ILE A 231 15.20 2.06 17.53
C ILE A 231 16.26 1.10 16.98
N THR A 232 16.78 0.22 17.82
CA THR A 232 17.80 -0.77 17.41
C THR A 232 17.26 -1.69 16.30
N ILE A 233 16.05 -2.21 16.45
CA ILE A 233 15.41 -3.06 15.42
C ILE A 233 15.22 -2.28 14.13
N PHE A 234 14.75 -1.02 14.19
CA PHE A 234 14.58 -0.18 13.01
C PHE A 234 15.90 0.08 12.30
N LEU A 235 16.95 0.41 13.03
CA LEU A 235 18.30 0.62 12.47
C LEU A 235 18.86 -0.69 11.87
N PHE A 236 18.63 -1.82 12.55
CA PHE A 236 19.04 -3.13 12.03
C PHE A 236 18.32 -3.47 10.71
N LEU A 237 17.01 -3.19 10.61
CA LEU A 237 16.28 -3.36 9.36
C LEU A 237 16.82 -2.45 8.24
N LEU A 238 17.10 -1.19 8.56
CA LEU A 238 17.65 -0.22 7.61
C LEU A 238 19.03 -0.67 7.10
N LEU A 239 19.91 -1.08 8.01
CA LEU A 239 21.24 -1.62 7.66
C LEU A 239 21.11 -2.93 6.88
N GLY A 240 20.26 -3.84 7.32
CA GLY A 240 20.01 -5.11 6.64
C GLY A 240 19.55 -4.90 5.20
N ARG A 241 18.63 -3.96 4.98
CA ARG A 241 18.19 -3.57 3.64
C ARG A 241 19.31 -2.95 2.79
N SER A 242 20.27 -2.27 3.40
CA SER A 242 21.43 -1.70 2.70
C SER A 242 22.45 -2.77 2.26
N LEU A 243 22.44 -3.95 2.88
CA LEU A 243 23.36 -5.05 2.58
C LEU A 243 22.78 -6.05 1.58
N ILE A 244 21.46 -6.07 1.41
CA ILE A 244 20.77 -6.98 0.50
C ILE A 244 20.51 -6.25 -0.82
N ALA A 245 20.70 -6.94 -1.95
CA ALA A 245 20.34 -6.38 -3.24
C ALA A 245 18.89 -5.86 -3.26
N PRO A 246 18.62 -4.72 -3.91
CA PRO A 246 17.27 -4.15 -3.95
C PRO A 246 16.26 -5.14 -4.54
N ASN A 247 15.40 -5.67 -3.71
CA ASN A 247 14.29 -6.52 -4.10
C ASN A 247 13.21 -6.51 -3.03
N VAL A 248 11.99 -6.79 -3.41
CA VAL A 248 10.83 -6.81 -2.51
C VAL A 248 10.64 -8.12 -1.74
N PHE A 249 11.56 -9.09 -1.87
CA PHE A 249 11.40 -10.41 -1.24
C PHE A 249 11.30 -10.34 0.28
N ALA A 250 12.05 -9.44 0.90
CA ALA A 250 12.05 -9.25 2.35
C ALA A 250 10.91 -8.37 2.87
N ALA A 251 10.10 -7.75 2.00
CA ALA A 251 9.04 -6.82 2.38
C ALA A 251 8.03 -7.37 3.39
N PRO A 252 7.55 -8.64 3.31
CA PRO A 252 6.66 -9.19 4.33
C PRO A 252 7.28 -9.29 5.72
N ILE A 253 8.59 -9.59 5.80
CA ILE A 253 9.31 -9.71 7.08
C ILE A 253 9.52 -8.32 7.69
N SER A 254 10.11 -7.40 6.93
CA SER A 254 10.33 -6.03 7.38
C SER A 254 9.01 -5.33 7.71
N GLY A 255 7.99 -5.51 6.89
CA GLY A 255 6.65 -4.96 7.07
C GLY A 255 5.97 -5.47 8.32
N PHE A 256 6.03 -6.77 8.59
CA PHE A 256 5.49 -7.35 9.80
C PHE A 256 6.14 -6.77 11.07
N ILE A 257 7.47 -6.66 11.07
CA ILE A 257 8.23 -6.09 12.19
C ILE A 257 7.88 -4.60 12.37
N ILE A 258 7.93 -3.81 11.31
CA ILE A 258 7.67 -2.36 11.36
C ILE A 258 6.23 -2.09 11.84
N ILE A 259 5.24 -2.79 11.30
CA ILE A 259 3.84 -2.61 11.71
C ILE A 259 3.63 -3.04 13.15
N SER A 260 4.25 -4.15 13.58
CA SER A 260 4.15 -4.61 14.96
C SER A 260 4.73 -3.58 15.92
N LEU A 261 5.94 -3.07 15.66
CA LEU A 261 6.55 -1.99 16.46
C LEU A 261 5.69 -0.72 16.45
N PHE A 262 5.23 -0.32 15.26
CA PHE A 262 4.37 0.85 15.12
C PHE A 262 3.11 0.76 15.98
N VAL A 263 2.46 -0.41 16.05
CA VAL A 263 1.25 -0.62 16.86
C VAL A 263 1.59 -0.66 18.35
N LEU A 264 2.67 -1.31 18.74
CA LEU A 264 3.06 -1.53 20.12
C LEU A 264 3.60 -0.26 20.82
N ILE A 265 4.20 0.66 20.07
CA ILE A 265 4.71 1.92 20.63
C ILE A 265 3.53 2.86 20.89
N LYS A 266 3.44 3.35 22.15
CA LYS A 266 2.47 4.38 22.52
C LYS A 266 2.83 5.70 21.84
N LYS A 267 1.89 6.28 21.10
CA LYS A 267 2.05 7.55 20.38
C LYS A 267 1.37 8.69 21.14
N SER A 268 1.90 9.91 20.98
CA SER A 268 1.18 11.11 21.41
C SER A 268 -0.07 11.32 20.53
N LYS A 269 -1.08 12.02 21.04
CA LYS A 269 -2.31 12.32 20.28
C LYS A 269 -2.02 13.04 18.97
N TRP A 270 -1.03 13.91 18.94
CA TRP A 270 -0.63 14.62 17.72
C TRP A 270 -0.13 13.65 16.64
N ILE A 271 0.77 12.73 17.01
CA ILE A 271 1.30 11.69 16.11
C ILE A 271 0.18 10.77 15.62
N GLU A 272 -0.73 10.35 16.51
CA GLU A 272 -1.90 9.54 16.14
C GLU A 272 -2.76 10.27 15.10
N ASN A 273 -3.08 11.55 15.37
CA ASN A 273 -3.90 12.37 14.46
C ASN A 273 -3.23 12.57 13.11
N MET A 274 -1.91 12.74 13.06
CA MET A 274 -1.13 12.82 11.83
C MET A 274 -1.29 11.54 10.98
N PHE A 275 -1.07 10.37 11.58
CA PHE A 275 -1.22 9.11 10.83
C PHE A 275 -2.68 8.83 10.46
N LEU A 276 -3.65 9.20 11.27
CA LEU A 276 -5.07 9.11 10.93
C LEU A 276 -5.44 10.02 9.76
N PHE A 277 -4.87 11.21 9.70
CA PHE A 277 -5.06 12.14 8.59
C PHE A 277 -4.54 11.53 7.28
N PHE A 278 -3.29 11.05 7.25
CA PHE A 278 -2.74 10.37 6.06
C PHE A 278 -3.52 9.10 5.72
N GLY A 279 -3.92 8.32 6.72
CA GLY A 279 -4.77 7.16 6.53
C GLY A 279 -6.14 7.49 5.90
N LYS A 280 -6.74 8.64 6.25
CA LYS A 280 -7.99 9.11 5.64
C LYS A 280 -7.82 9.46 4.15
N HIS A 281 -6.64 9.92 3.75
CA HIS A 281 -6.32 10.31 2.38
C HIS A 281 -5.54 9.23 1.60
N SER A 282 -5.22 8.10 2.24
CA SER A 282 -4.31 7.07 1.70
C SER A 282 -4.70 6.55 0.31
N THR A 283 -5.98 6.33 0.06
CA THR A 283 -6.49 5.84 -1.23
C THR A 283 -6.16 6.81 -2.36
N ASN A 284 -6.47 8.10 -2.18
CA ASN A 284 -6.23 9.08 -3.24
C ASN A 284 -4.75 9.41 -3.41
N ILE A 285 -3.98 9.47 -2.31
CA ILE A 285 -2.52 9.61 -2.40
C ILE A 285 -1.95 8.43 -3.18
N TRP A 286 -2.36 7.19 -2.87
CA TRP A 286 -1.94 6.00 -3.62
C TRP A 286 -2.30 6.08 -5.10
N LEU A 287 -3.53 6.45 -5.43
CA LEU A 287 -3.97 6.50 -6.83
C LEU A 287 -3.28 7.59 -7.65
N THR A 288 -2.77 8.65 -7.01
CA THR A 288 -2.29 9.86 -7.73
C THR A 288 -0.78 10.10 -7.65
N HIS A 289 -0.06 9.58 -6.63
CA HIS A 289 1.34 9.94 -6.38
C HIS A 289 2.28 9.64 -7.55
N MET A 290 2.07 8.55 -8.30
CA MET A 290 2.95 8.18 -9.41
C MET A 290 2.96 9.22 -10.53
N PHE A 291 1.87 9.97 -10.73
CA PHE A 291 1.85 11.06 -11.69
C PHE A 291 2.87 12.16 -11.36
N PHE A 292 3.25 12.28 -10.09
CA PHE A 292 4.24 13.22 -9.58
C PHE A 292 5.62 12.57 -9.39
N CYS A 293 5.67 11.30 -8.99
CA CYS A 293 6.94 10.62 -8.75
C CYS A 293 7.68 10.24 -10.04
N SER A 294 6.95 9.89 -11.14
CA SER A 294 7.60 9.29 -12.31
C SER A 294 6.87 9.41 -13.63
N VAL A 295 5.67 10.02 -13.71
CA VAL A 295 4.87 10.00 -14.93
C VAL A 295 4.74 11.39 -15.56
N LEU A 296 3.84 12.25 -15.08
CA LEU A 296 3.53 13.53 -15.73
C LEU A 296 4.31 14.73 -15.18
N PHE A 297 4.49 14.79 -13.85
CA PHE A 297 4.98 15.97 -13.15
C PHE A 297 6.27 15.72 -12.36
N THR A 298 7.07 14.74 -12.78
CA THR A 298 8.33 14.37 -12.12
C THR A 298 9.25 15.57 -11.95
N ASN A 299 9.55 16.27 -13.04
CA ASN A 299 10.44 17.43 -13.00
C ASN A 299 9.94 18.52 -12.06
N PHE A 300 8.62 18.73 -11.94
CA PHE A 300 8.04 19.74 -11.08
C PHE A 300 8.32 19.46 -9.58
N VAL A 301 8.13 18.23 -9.11
CA VAL A 301 8.38 17.92 -7.70
C VAL A 301 9.88 17.92 -7.37
N TYR A 302 10.73 17.55 -8.31
CA TYR A 302 12.19 17.57 -8.11
C TYR A 302 12.81 18.98 -8.17
N LEU A 303 12.06 20.03 -8.55
CA LEU A 303 12.46 21.43 -8.39
C LEU A 303 12.72 21.79 -6.90
N ALA A 304 12.13 21.06 -5.97
CA ALA A 304 12.39 21.23 -4.53
C ALA A 304 13.80 20.78 -4.09
N LYS A 305 14.60 20.21 -4.98
CA LYS A 305 16.05 19.87 -4.87
C LYS A 305 16.41 18.87 -3.78
N TYR A 306 15.96 19.07 -2.54
CA TYR A 306 16.35 18.22 -1.40
C TYR A 306 15.30 17.14 -1.12
N PRO A 307 15.69 15.90 -0.77
CA PRO A 307 14.77 14.77 -0.59
C PRO A 307 13.58 15.07 0.33
N ILE A 308 13.83 15.75 1.45
CA ILE A 308 12.78 16.09 2.40
C ILE A 308 11.75 17.05 1.78
N PHE A 309 12.18 18.05 1.04
CA PHE A 309 11.28 19.02 0.42
C PHE A 309 10.54 18.41 -0.79
N ILE A 310 11.18 17.54 -1.55
CA ILE A 310 10.55 16.77 -2.63
C ILE A 310 9.41 15.91 -2.05
N PHE A 311 9.70 15.19 -0.97
CA PHE A 311 8.71 14.37 -0.27
C PHE A 311 7.55 15.20 0.26
N LEU A 312 7.82 16.30 0.97
CA LEU A 312 6.79 17.19 1.51
C LEU A 312 5.94 17.85 0.41
N LEU A 313 6.57 18.30 -0.68
CA LEU A 313 5.87 18.87 -1.83
C LEU A 313 4.94 17.84 -2.48
N THR A 314 5.42 16.62 -2.71
CA THR A 314 4.61 15.54 -3.27
C THR A 314 3.41 15.23 -2.38
N LEU A 315 3.61 15.17 -1.06
CA LEU A 315 2.52 14.97 -0.10
C LEU A 315 1.51 16.12 -0.14
N LEU A 316 1.98 17.36 -0.13
CA LEU A 316 1.11 18.55 -0.19
C LEU A 316 0.20 18.50 -1.43
N ILE A 317 0.78 18.25 -2.60
CA ILE A 317 0.05 18.18 -3.85
C ILE A 317 -0.97 17.04 -3.83
N THR A 318 -0.54 15.84 -3.47
CA THR A 318 -1.41 14.65 -3.48
C THR A 318 -2.53 14.74 -2.43
N ILE A 319 -2.30 15.39 -1.28
CA ILE A 319 -3.33 15.68 -0.29
C ILE A 319 -4.34 16.70 -0.84
N THR A 320 -3.87 17.78 -1.47
CA THR A 320 -4.74 18.79 -2.10
C THR A 320 -5.65 18.13 -3.14
N ILE A 321 -5.06 17.31 -4.02
CA ILE A 321 -5.83 16.54 -5.00
C ILE A 321 -6.81 15.59 -4.31
N SER A 322 -6.39 14.91 -3.23
CA SER A 322 -7.28 14.03 -2.48
C SER A 322 -8.48 14.76 -1.88
N ILE A 323 -8.32 16.00 -1.45
CA ILE A 323 -9.42 16.82 -0.95
C ILE A 323 -10.39 17.16 -2.08
N LEU A 324 -9.87 17.59 -3.24
CA LEU A 324 -10.67 17.92 -4.42
C LEU A 324 -11.44 16.71 -4.96
N ILE A 325 -10.77 15.56 -5.09
CA ILE A 325 -11.42 14.31 -5.54
C ILE A 325 -12.56 13.93 -4.60
N LYS A 326 -12.40 14.08 -3.30
CA LYS A 326 -13.47 13.76 -2.33
C LYS A 326 -14.70 14.66 -2.43
N LEU A 327 -14.56 15.88 -2.95
CA LEU A 327 -15.71 16.74 -3.21
C LEU A 327 -16.58 16.18 -4.35
N ILE A 328 -15.96 15.51 -5.33
CA ILE A 328 -16.65 14.87 -6.46
C ILE A 328 -17.15 13.47 -6.06
N GLU A 329 -16.32 12.69 -5.36
CA GLU A 329 -16.62 11.31 -4.94
C GLU A 329 -17.88 11.23 -4.07
N LYS A 330 -17.96 12.07 -3.03
CA LYS A 330 -19.05 12.00 -2.05
C LYS A 330 -20.46 12.08 -2.66
N PRO A 331 -20.81 13.07 -3.50
CA PRO A 331 -22.13 13.13 -4.12
C PRO A 331 -22.39 11.94 -5.04
N LEU A 332 -21.41 11.50 -5.84
CA LEU A 332 -21.55 10.33 -6.73
C LEU A 332 -21.82 9.05 -5.96
N VAL A 333 -21.05 8.79 -4.91
CA VAL A 333 -21.26 7.62 -4.04
C VAL A 333 -22.64 7.66 -3.38
N ASN A 334 -23.11 8.82 -2.95
CA ASN A 334 -24.45 8.95 -2.36
C ASN A 334 -25.55 8.62 -3.38
N ILE A 335 -25.44 9.08 -4.62
CA ILE A 335 -26.40 8.79 -5.68
C ILE A 335 -26.39 7.28 -6.01
N ILE A 336 -25.21 6.72 -6.31
CA ILE A 336 -25.08 5.33 -6.81
C ILE A 336 -25.33 4.31 -5.69
N CYS A 337 -24.81 4.57 -4.49
CA CYS A 337 -24.82 3.57 -3.44
C CYS A 337 -25.97 3.71 -2.44
N ASN A 338 -26.63 4.86 -2.32
CA ASN A 338 -27.70 5.13 -1.36
C ASN A 338 -29.01 5.57 -2.02
N GLY A 339 -29.01 5.98 -3.30
CA GLY A 339 -30.19 6.39 -4.05
C GLY A 339 -31.25 5.29 -4.29
N SER A 340 -30.88 4.02 -4.04
CA SER A 340 -31.80 2.86 -4.17
C SER A 340 -32.73 2.64 -2.96
N LYS A 341 -32.84 3.65 -2.07
CA LYS A 341 -33.72 3.60 -0.88
C LYS A 341 -34.93 4.54 -0.98
N ARG A 342 -35.29 5.01 -2.18
CA ARG A 342 -36.57 5.67 -2.43
C ARG A 342 -37.50 4.79 -3.18
#